data_11cb8a23fe35e27f912ea1b08890b3d8
#
_entry.id   11cb8a23fe35e27f912ea1b08890b3d8
#
_cell.length_a   1.000
_cell.length_b   1.000
_cell.length_c   1.000
_cell.angle_alpha   90.00
_cell.angle_beta   90.00
_cell.angle_gamma   90.00
#
_symmetry.space_group_name_H-M   'P 1'
#
loop_
_entity.id
_entity.type
_entity.pdbx_description
1 polymer ?
#
loop_
_entity_poly.entity_id
_entity_poly.type
_entity_poly.pdbx_seq_one_letter_code
_entity_poly.pdbx_strand_id
1 'polypeptide(L)'
;VWKLGVELDKFGRPVSYAFLSRHPGDTAFPTREPGKRHIIVPAKDVIHLFDRTSARPGQTRGVPWLASSMQRLHHVDGWEQASVVRARASSALMGFIQSPEGELDPGGEIYDEQRVTGFEPGQFKYLQPGETVTIPDMDSPTGEYEPFLRAQLRALGAGVGCSFEQLAHDFSQSNYSSSRLALLQDRDHWRSIQQMMKDQFYQPIYDAWLEMAVLSGALNLPTYETEPERYEAVRWVCRGYHYVDPQKEIAAQKAAVRSGFKTLADCVAENGGDFDEFLIARQSELAKLDEMNIITDTDPSAVNGSGASQYKPANTIDAFGDTPAPGGEDAENVAEEDLGNY
;
A
#
# COMPACT_ATOMS: atom_id res chain seq x y z
N VAL A 1 -19.88 30.83 2.69
CA VAL A 1 -19.06 31.03 3.89
C VAL A 1 -17.65 30.50 3.62
N TRP A 2 -16.65 31.32 3.96
CA TRP A 2 -15.25 30.91 3.83
C TRP A 2 -14.76 30.11 5.04
N LYS A 3 -14.15 28.96 4.82
CA LYS A 3 -13.58 28.10 5.86
C LYS A 3 -12.27 27.46 5.36
N LEU A 4 -11.15 27.82 5.99
CA LEU A 4 -9.81 27.30 5.65
C LEU A 4 -9.45 27.44 4.16
N GLY A 5 -9.80 28.57 3.51
CA GLY A 5 -9.54 28.82 2.10
C GLY A 5 -10.52 28.14 1.13
N VAL A 6 -11.60 27.56 1.62
CA VAL A 6 -12.68 26.96 0.83
C VAL A 6 -13.94 27.75 1.04
N GLU A 7 -14.55 28.24 -0.03
CA GLU A 7 -15.87 28.85 0.01
C GLU A 7 -16.95 27.76 -0.06
N LEU A 8 -17.86 27.80 0.90
CA LEU A 8 -18.96 26.83 1.01
C LEU A 8 -20.30 27.52 0.75
N ASP A 9 -21.20 26.80 0.10
CA ASP A 9 -22.60 27.17 -0.05
C ASP A 9 -23.38 26.97 1.27
N LYS A 10 -24.70 27.20 1.24
CA LYS A 10 -25.60 26.98 2.39
C LYS A 10 -25.74 25.49 2.79
N PHE A 11 -25.36 24.57 1.92
CA PHE A 11 -25.41 23.12 2.16
C PHE A 11 -24.02 22.55 2.52
N GLY A 12 -22.97 23.39 2.62
CA GLY A 12 -21.62 22.94 2.93
C GLY A 12 -20.84 22.40 1.73
N ARG A 13 -21.32 22.61 0.49
CA ARG A 13 -20.61 22.21 -0.73
C ARG A 13 -19.57 23.26 -1.10
N PRO A 14 -18.36 22.87 -1.56
CA PRO A 14 -17.36 23.80 -2.03
C PRO A 14 -17.82 24.51 -3.32
N VAL A 15 -17.74 25.83 -3.35
CA VAL A 15 -18.05 26.69 -4.50
C VAL A 15 -16.78 27.21 -5.15
N SER A 16 -15.82 27.64 -4.35
CA SER A 16 -14.53 28.12 -4.82
C SER A 16 -13.42 27.87 -3.80
N TYR A 17 -12.18 27.96 -4.27
CA TYR A 17 -10.96 27.79 -3.48
C TYR A 17 -10.08 29.04 -3.61
N ALA A 18 -9.55 29.51 -2.48
CA ALA A 18 -8.57 30.58 -2.44
C ALA A 18 -7.16 29.99 -2.35
N PHE A 19 -6.39 30.14 -3.41
CA PHE A 19 -4.98 29.77 -3.46
C PHE A 19 -4.12 31.00 -3.21
N LEU A 20 -2.98 30.79 -2.54
CA LEU A 20 -1.98 31.86 -2.45
C LEU A 20 -1.37 32.05 -3.84
N SER A 21 -1.27 33.32 -4.28
CA SER A 21 -0.63 33.66 -5.56
C SER A 21 0.87 33.31 -5.55
N ARG A 22 1.45 33.17 -4.34
CA ARG A 22 2.85 32.88 -4.12
C ARG A 22 3.02 32.15 -2.80
N HIS A 23 3.98 31.21 -2.73
CA HIS A 23 4.39 30.59 -1.48
C HIS A 23 5.01 31.65 -0.55
N PRO A 24 4.65 31.70 0.75
CA PRO A 24 5.18 32.71 1.68
C PRO A 24 6.71 32.74 1.83
N GLY A 25 7.35 31.59 1.63
CA GLY A 25 8.81 31.44 1.69
C GLY A 25 9.53 31.64 0.35
N ASP A 26 8.81 31.87 -0.75
CA ASP A 26 9.41 32.10 -2.06
C ASP A 26 9.65 33.57 -2.30
N THR A 27 10.91 33.98 -2.27
CA THR A 27 11.34 35.37 -2.51
C THR A 27 11.91 35.59 -3.91
N ALA A 28 12.11 34.51 -4.69
CA ALA A 28 12.88 34.57 -5.94
C ALA A 28 12.06 34.94 -7.18
N PHE A 29 10.73 34.66 -7.18
CA PHE A 29 9.91 34.88 -8.36
C PHE A 29 8.89 35.99 -8.17
N PRO A 30 8.67 36.84 -9.19
CA PRO A 30 7.65 37.86 -9.12
C PRO A 30 6.24 37.26 -9.04
N THR A 31 5.35 37.89 -8.32
CA THR A 31 3.95 37.48 -8.20
C THR A 31 3.30 37.50 -9.58
N ARG A 32 2.57 36.46 -9.96
CA ARG A 32 1.88 36.35 -11.27
C ARG A 32 0.89 37.45 -11.49
N GLU A 33 0.26 37.96 -10.42
CA GLU A 33 -0.60 39.13 -10.41
C GLU A 33 -0.16 40.09 -9.29
N PRO A 34 0.51 41.20 -9.60
CA PRO A 34 0.92 42.18 -8.59
C PRO A 34 -0.29 42.71 -7.84
N GLY A 35 -0.24 42.71 -6.51
CA GLY A 35 -1.30 43.20 -5.64
C GLY A 35 -2.38 42.21 -5.20
N LYS A 36 -2.48 41.02 -5.81
CA LYS A 36 -3.41 39.97 -5.37
C LYS A 36 -2.70 38.90 -4.56
N ARG A 37 -3.02 38.83 -3.28
CA ARG A 37 -2.47 37.80 -2.37
C ARG A 37 -3.08 36.41 -2.62
N HIS A 38 -4.31 36.38 -3.08
CA HIS A 38 -5.06 35.13 -3.32
C HIS A 38 -5.66 35.13 -4.73
N ILE A 39 -5.66 33.96 -5.34
CA ILE A 39 -6.34 33.65 -6.59
C ILE A 39 -7.52 32.77 -6.22
N ILE A 40 -8.72 33.18 -6.63
CA ILE A 40 -9.94 32.41 -6.40
C ILE A 40 -10.19 31.54 -7.63
N VAL A 41 -10.29 30.22 -7.42
CA VAL A 41 -10.53 29.26 -8.49
C VAL A 41 -11.87 28.57 -8.21
N PRO A 42 -12.77 28.44 -9.21
CA PRO A 42 -14.02 27.71 -9.05
C PRO A 42 -13.79 26.27 -8.63
N ALA A 43 -14.68 25.72 -7.81
CA ALA A 43 -14.53 24.36 -7.29
C ALA A 43 -14.55 23.28 -8.39
N LYS A 44 -15.22 23.56 -9.52
CA LYS A 44 -15.23 22.66 -10.68
C LYS A 44 -13.85 22.45 -11.33
N ASP A 45 -12.95 23.43 -11.19
CA ASP A 45 -11.61 23.41 -11.77
C ASP A 45 -10.55 22.95 -10.74
N VAL A 46 -10.99 22.44 -9.58
CA VAL A 46 -10.10 22.03 -8.48
C VAL A 46 -10.41 20.63 -8.02
N ILE A 47 -9.43 19.75 -8.12
CA ILE A 47 -9.49 18.43 -7.50
C ILE A 47 -8.98 18.55 -6.06
N HIS A 48 -9.89 18.41 -5.10
CA HIS A 48 -9.57 18.44 -3.67
C HIS A 48 -9.57 17.00 -3.12
N LEU A 49 -8.40 16.35 -3.20
CA LEU A 49 -8.20 14.99 -2.79
C LEU A 49 -7.95 14.89 -1.27
N PHE A 50 -8.82 14.20 -0.56
CA PHE A 50 -8.63 13.81 0.85
C PHE A 50 -9.55 12.66 1.23
N ASP A 51 -9.18 11.92 2.27
CA ASP A 51 -10.02 10.86 2.80
C ASP A 51 -11.29 11.43 3.44
N ARG A 52 -12.43 11.15 2.81
CA ARG A 52 -13.76 11.60 3.27
C ARG A 52 -14.41 10.61 4.23
N THR A 53 -13.93 9.38 4.30
CA THR A 53 -14.53 8.33 5.13
C THR A 53 -14.30 8.59 6.62
N SER A 54 -13.15 9.15 6.96
CA SER A 54 -12.79 9.56 8.32
C SER A 54 -13.13 11.02 8.65
N ALA A 55 -13.71 11.75 7.68
CA ALA A 55 -14.03 13.17 7.85
C ALA A 55 -15.24 13.38 8.76
N ARG A 56 -15.15 14.36 9.64
CA ARG A 56 -16.28 14.80 10.47
C ARG A 56 -17.30 15.57 9.63
N PRO A 57 -18.59 15.55 9.97
CA PRO A 57 -19.58 16.40 9.32
C PRO A 57 -19.15 17.88 9.34
N GLY A 58 -19.17 18.54 8.17
CA GLY A 58 -18.73 19.92 8.03
C GLY A 58 -17.20 20.14 8.04
N GLN A 59 -16.41 19.09 7.93
CA GLN A 59 -14.97 19.17 7.71
C GLN A 59 -14.67 19.55 6.26
N THR A 60 -13.82 20.56 6.06
CA THR A 60 -13.49 21.13 4.74
C THR A 60 -12.10 20.74 4.25
N ARG A 61 -11.24 20.25 5.12
CA ARG A 61 -9.88 19.83 4.80
C ARG A 61 -9.63 18.44 5.37
N GLY A 62 -8.83 17.64 4.67
CA GLY A 62 -8.39 16.35 5.17
C GLY A 62 -7.50 16.46 6.40
N VAL A 63 -7.45 15.39 7.18
CA VAL A 63 -6.48 15.21 8.27
C VAL A 63 -5.30 14.44 7.68
N PRO A 64 -4.05 14.86 7.93
CA PRO A 64 -2.88 14.08 7.50
C PRO A 64 -2.92 12.66 8.09
N TRP A 65 -2.59 11.65 7.31
CA TRP A 65 -2.58 10.27 7.79
C TRP A 65 -1.65 10.02 8.96
N LEU A 66 -0.57 10.80 9.04
CA LEU A 66 0.37 10.75 10.16
C LEU A 66 -0.12 11.47 11.42
N ALA A 67 -1.26 12.17 11.39
CA ALA A 67 -1.72 12.99 12.52
C ALA A 67 -1.88 12.19 13.81
N SER A 68 -2.39 10.95 13.74
CA SER A 68 -2.53 10.04 14.89
C SER A 68 -1.19 9.56 15.44
N SER A 69 -0.15 9.59 14.63
CA SER A 69 1.17 9.02 14.93
C SER A 69 2.24 10.08 15.22
N MET A 70 1.99 11.36 14.92
CA MET A 70 3.00 12.44 15.03
C MET A 70 3.60 12.57 16.43
N GLN A 71 2.76 12.56 17.46
CA GLN A 71 3.25 12.69 18.85
C GLN A 71 4.11 11.49 19.24
N ARG A 72 3.72 10.29 18.79
CA ARG A 72 4.46 9.06 19.05
C ARG A 72 5.80 9.05 18.33
N LEU A 73 5.86 9.50 17.08
CA LEU A 73 7.11 9.66 16.33
C LEU A 73 8.09 10.59 17.07
N HIS A 74 7.59 11.71 17.59
CA HIS A 74 8.41 12.64 18.36
C HIS A 74 8.96 11.98 19.64
N HIS A 75 8.14 11.19 20.35
CA HIS A 75 8.60 10.47 21.54
C HIS A 75 9.61 9.37 21.23
N VAL A 76 9.45 8.66 20.11
CA VAL A 76 10.42 7.64 19.67
C VAL A 76 11.75 8.28 19.37
N ASP A 77 11.77 9.36 18.57
CA ASP A 77 13.00 10.09 18.25
C ASP A 77 13.73 10.58 19.50
N GLY A 78 13.01 11.25 20.43
CA GLY A 78 13.58 11.71 21.68
C GLY A 78 14.13 10.59 22.58
N TRP A 79 13.41 9.46 22.61
CA TRP A 79 13.86 8.30 23.37
C TRP A 79 15.09 7.63 22.74
N GLU A 80 15.16 7.52 21.42
CA GLU A 80 16.34 6.99 20.71
C GLU A 80 17.56 7.86 20.97
N GLN A 81 17.43 9.18 20.84
CA GLN A 81 18.51 10.12 21.16
C GLN A 81 19.00 9.97 22.60
N ALA A 82 18.07 9.92 23.57
CA ALA A 82 18.42 9.72 24.98
C ALA A 82 19.11 8.38 25.23
N SER A 83 18.69 7.32 24.55
CA SER A 83 19.28 5.98 24.66
C SER A 83 20.71 5.93 24.10
N VAL A 84 20.95 6.61 22.98
CA VAL A 84 22.29 6.73 22.40
C VAL A 84 23.22 7.54 23.31
N VAL A 85 22.74 8.66 23.87
CA VAL A 85 23.51 9.47 24.82
C VAL A 85 23.83 8.65 26.06
N ARG A 86 22.86 7.92 26.61
CA ARG A 86 23.06 7.04 27.75
C ARG A 86 24.10 5.95 27.47
N ALA A 87 24.02 5.30 26.30
CA ALA A 87 24.98 4.28 25.89
C ALA A 87 26.40 4.86 25.74
N ARG A 88 26.54 6.08 25.18
CA ARG A 88 27.81 6.78 25.11
C ARG A 88 28.37 7.12 26.49
N ALA A 89 27.52 7.63 27.39
CA ALA A 89 27.92 7.97 28.76
C ALA A 89 28.34 6.72 29.55
N SER A 90 27.62 5.62 29.44
CA SER A 90 27.96 4.35 30.07
C SER A 90 29.30 3.77 29.54
N SER A 91 29.57 3.93 28.23
CA SER A 91 30.80 3.47 27.60
C SER A 91 32.01 4.36 27.99
N ALA A 92 31.78 5.61 28.41
CA ALA A 92 32.86 6.53 28.81
C ALA A 92 33.36 6.25 30.22
N LEU A 93 32.78 5.31 30.97
CA LEU A 93 33.21 4.91 32.33
C LEU A 93 33.57 6.12 33.22
N MET A 94 32.57 6.98 33.47
CA MET A 94 32.80 8.11 34.38
C MET A 94 32.63 7.65 35.85
N GLY A 95 33.60 7.87 36.65
CA GLY A 95 33.57 7.66 38.10
C GLY A 95 33.67 8.98 38.85
N PHE A 96 32.98 9.10 39.97
CA PHE A 96 33.11 10.22 40.87
C PHE A 96 33.97 9.81 42.06
N ILE A 97 35.00 10.62 42.35
CA ILE A 97 35.84 10.45 43.55
C ILE A 97 35.26 11.32 44.63
N GLN A 98 34.80 10.70 45.74
CA GLN A 98 34.34 11.38 46.91
C GLN A 98 35.39 11.33 47.99
N SER A 99 35.78 12.50 48.56
CA SER A 99 36.58 12.60 49.73
C SER A 99 35.75 13.13 50.91
N PRO A 100 35.59 12.37 52.00
CA PRO A 100 34.82 12.81 53.18
C PRO A 100 35.41 14.00 53.93
N GLU A 101 36.70 14.24 53.79
CA GLU A 101 37.45 15.30 54.54
C GLU A 101 37.67 16.57 53.70
N GLY A 102 37.20 16.63 52.46
CA GLY A 102 37.29 17.84 51.61
C GLY A 102 38.69 18.22 51.14
N GLU A 103 39.69 17.41 51.44
CA GLU A 103 41.04 17.60 50.84
C GLU A 103 41.04 17.11 49.40
N LEU A 104 41.16 18.07 48.52
CA LEU A 104 41.27 17.84 47.07
C LEU A 104 42.67 17.47 46.67
N ASP A 105 42.83 16.35 45.97
CA ASP A 105 44.10 15.97 45.30
C ASP A 105 44.62 17.13 44.43
N PRO A 106 45.88 17.56 44.58
CA PRO A 106 46.43 18.68 43.83
C PRO A 106 46.68 18.45 42.35
N GLY A 107 46.24 17.29 41.79
CA GLY A 107 46.66 16.85 40.44
C GLY A 107 45.66 17.05 39.27
N GLY A 108 44.62 17.85 39.38
CA GLY A 108 43.65 18.05 38.25
C GLY A 108 43.66 19.50 37.73
N GLU A 109 43.40 19.68 36.43
CA GLU A 109 43.16 21.02 35.84
C GLU A 109 41.81 21.56 36.33
N ILE A 110 41.78 22.85 36.68
CA ILE A 110 40.55 23.54 37.10
C ILE A 110 39.90 24.12 35.83
N TYR A 111 38.71 23.63 35.49
CA TYR A 111 37.89 24.17 34.42
C TYR A 111 36.57 24.67 35.03
N ASP A 112 36.24 25.95 34.85
CA ASP A 112 35.00 26.59 35.31
C ASP A 112 34.67 26.32 36.81
N GLU A 113 35.66 26.59 37.70
CA GLU A 113 35.61 26.34 39.15
C GLU A 113 35.42 24.86 39.58
N GLN A 114 35.36 23.93 38.61
CA GLN A 114 35.32 22.50 38.88
C GLN A 114 36.63 21.81 38.43
N ARG A 115 37.11 20.90 39.26
CA ARG A 115 38.28 20.08 38.89
C ARG A 115 37.82 18.95 37.96
N VAL A 116 38.31 18.94 36.74
CA VAL A 116 38.14 17.89 35.78
C VAL A 116 39.40 17.04 35.72
N THR A 117 39.30 15.80 36.10
CA THR A 117 40.37 14.82 35.92
C THR A 117 40.04 14.02 34.66
N GLY A 118 40.88 14.07 33.64
CA GLY A 118 40.72 13.25 32.44
C GLY A 118 40.79 11.77 32.80
N PHE A 119 39.76 11.01 32.43
CA PHE A 119 39.75 9.55 32.54
C PHE A 119 40.09 8.97 31.15
N GLU A 120 41.22 8.32 31.02
CA GLU A 120 41.52 7.53 29.84
C GLU A 120 41.05 6.06 30.06
N PRO A 121 40.40 5.45 29.08
CA PRO A 121 40.00 4.04 29.22
C PRO A 121 41.17 3.11 29.57
N GLY A 122 41.01 2.33 30.63
CA GLY A 122 42.01 1.38 31.05
C GLY A 122 43.06 1.94 32.03
N GLN A 123 42.97 3.20 32.48
CA GLN A 123 43.86 3.72 33.55
C GLN A 123 43.33 3.32 34.93
N PHE A 124 44.23 2.79 35.76
CA PHE A 124 44.02 2.62 37.19
C PHE A 124 44.58 3.79 37.94
N LYS A 125 43.73 4.55 38.63
CA LYS A 125 44.15 5.64 39.49
C LYS A 125 44.22 5.17 40.95
N TYR A 126 45.35 5.39 41.60
CA TYR A 126 45.48 5.12 43.04
C TYR A 126 44.73 6.19 43.83
N LEU A 127 43.82 5.75 44.69
CA LEU A 127 43.07 6.62 45.57
C LEU A 127 43.85 6.90 46.83
N GLN A 128 43.65 8.10 47.43
CA GLN A 128 44.22 8.41 48.72
C GLN A 128 43.38 7.77 49.84
N PRO A 129 43.96 7.56 51.07
CA PRO A 129 43.21 7.05 52.21
C PRO A 129 42.00 7.92 52.51
N GLY A 130 40.77 7.35 52.44
CA GLY A 130 39.51 8.05 52.63
C GLY A 130 38.72 8.38 51.38
N GLU A 131 39.32 8.26 50.20
CA GLU A 131 38.61 8.46 48.93
C GLU A 131 37.85 7.20 48.53
N THR A 132 36.63 7.38 48.07
CA THR A 132 35.78 6.34 47.50
C THR A 132 35.40 6.70 46.07
N VAL A 133 35.49 5.74 45.14
CA VAL A 133 35.01 5.93 43.77
C VAL A 133 33.60 5.39 43.68
N THR A 134 32.66 6.26 43.35
CA THR A 134 31.31 5.85 43.01
C THR A 134 31.21 5.84 41.49
N ILE A 135 31.15 4.69 40.89
CA ILE A 135 30.79 4.50 39.48
C ILE A 135 29.30 4.43 39.44
N PRO A 136 28.58 5.41 38.85
CA PRO A 136 27.15 5.30 38.69
C PRO A 136 26.86 4.08 37.82
N ASP A 137 26.02 3.18 38.34
CA ASP A 137 25.52 2.04 37.58
C ASP A 137 24.55 2.57 36.51
N MET A 138 25.10 2.88 35.35
CA MET A 138 24.32 3.23 34.19
C MET A 138 23.93 1.95 33.48
N ASP A 139 22.86 1.31 33.97
CA ASP A 139 22.27 0.17 33.28
C ASP A 139 22.08 0.48 31.79
N SER A 140 22.81 -0.22 30.96
CA SER A 140 22.64 -0.11 29.52
C SER A 140 21.31 -0.74 29.15
N PRO A 141 20.41 -0.06 28.45
CA PRO A 141 19.05 -0.55 28.15
C PRO A 141 19.05 -1.66 27.09
N THR A 142 20.03 -2.55 27.10
CA THR A 142 20.23 -3.56 26.06
C THR A 142 19.06 -4.56 25.97
N GLY A 143 18.35 -4.82 27.07
CA GLY A 143 17.24 -5.77 27.08
C GLY A 143 15.88 -5.14 26.78
N GLU A 144 15.70 -3.85 27.03
CA GLU A 144 14.41 -3.16 26.88
C GLU A 144 14.26 -2.37 25.58
N TYR A 145 15.36 -2.11 24.88
CA TYR A 145 15.38 -1.30 23.67
C TYR A 145 14.51 -1.88 22.56
N GLU A 146 14.77 -3.12 22.19
CA GLU A 146 14.07 -3.78 21.09
C GLU A 146 12.57 -3.97 21.36
N PRO A 147 12.13 -4.49 22.53
CA PRO A 147 10.71 -4.64 22.83
C PRO A 147 9.96 -3.29 22.85
N PHE A 148 10.58 -2.25 23.39
CA PHE A 148 10.00 -0.91 23.42
C PHE A 148 9.84 -0.34 22.00
N LEU A 149 10.91 -0.31 21.20
CA LEU A 149 10.87 0.19 19.83
C LEU A 149 9.85 -0.58 18.99
N ARG A 150 9.81 -1.89 19.12
CA ARG A 150 8.84 -2.75 18.43
C ARG A 150 7.39 -2.42 18.83
N ALA A 151 7.11 -2.20 20.10
CA ALA A 151 5.78 -1.78 20.57
C ALA A 151 5.38 -0.41 20.01
N GLN A 152 6.32 0.54 19.93
CA GLN A 152 6.07 1.85 19.33
C GLN A 152 5.82 1.75 17.83
N LEU A 153 6.61 0.98 17.09
CA LEU A 153 6.43 0.78 15.65
C LEU A 153 5.11 0.08 15.30
N ARG A 154 4.67 -0.90 16.13
CA ARG A 154 3.33 -1.51 15.99
C ARG A 154 2.22 -0.48 16.12
N ALA A 155 2.34 0.38 17.11
CA ALA A 155 1.34 1.43 17.33
C ALA A 155 1.39 2.53 16.24
N LEU A 156 2.57 2.82 15.67
CA LEU A 156 2.72 3.69 14.50
C LEU A 156 2.07 3.07 13.27
N GLY A 157 2.33 1.80 12.99
CA GLY A 157 1.71 1.06 11.89
C GLY A 157 0.18 1.08 11.99
N ALA A 158 -0.36 0.79 13.18
CA ALA A 158 -1.81 0.89 13.42
C ALA A 158 -2.37 2.30 13.18
N GLY A 159 -1.60 3.35 13.51
CA GLY A 159 -2.00 4.75 13.28
C GLY A 159 -1.98 5.17 11.81
N VAL A 160 -1.12 4.57 11.01
CA VAL A 160 -1.00 4.84 9.55
C VAL A 160 -1.89 3.90 8.73
N GLY A 161 -2.32 2.77 9.32
CA GLY A 161 -3.14 1.77 8.64
C GLY A 161 -2.32 0.74 7.88
N CYS A 162 -1.12 0.40 8.37
CA CYS A 162 -0.30 -0.70 7.83
C CYS A 162 0.17 -1.63 8.95
N SER A 163 0.49 -2.87 8.59
CA SER A 163 1.03 -3.85 9.52
C SER A 163 2.45 -3.47 9.97
N PHE A 164 2.84 -3.98 11.15
CA PHE A 164 4.19 -3.80 11.67
C PHE A 164 5.25 -4.36 10.71
N GLU A 165 4.99 -5.51 10.14
CA GLU A 165 5.88 -6.18 9.20
C GLU A 165 6.14 -5.34 7.95
N GLN A 166 5.14 -4.62 7.46
CA GLN A 166 5.28 -3.70 6.33
C GLN A 166 6.00 -2.41 6.71
N LEU A 167 5.73 -1.88 7.91
CA LEU A 167 6.35 -0.64 8.37
C LEU A 167 7.83 -0.82 8.70
N ALA A 168 8.17 -1.89 9.45
CA ALA A 168 9.51 -2.14 9.96
C ALA A 168 10.34 -3.07 9.07
N HIS A 169 9.72 -3.73 8.08
CA HIS A 169 10.32 -4.83 7.30
C HIS A 169 10.91 -5.95 8.18
N ASP A 170 10.33 -6.14 9.37
CA ASP A 170 10.75 -7.14 10.35
C ASP A 170 9.77 -8.32 10.41
N PHE A 171 10.20 -9.45 9.87
CA PHE A 171 9.46 -10.71 9.84
C PHE A 171 9.97 -11.74 10.86
N SER A 172 10.91 -11.35 11.73
CA SER A 172 11.65 -12.28 12.63
C SER A 172 10.76 -13.06 13.59
N GLN A 173 9.63 -12.50 14.00
CA GLN A 173 8.67 -13.14 14.93
C GLN A 173 7.35 -13.52 14.29
N SER A 174 7.22 -13.39 12.99
CA SER A 174 6.01 -13.73 12.27
C SER A 174 6.12 -15.16 11.68
N ASN A 175 4.99 -15.85 11.63
CA ASN A 175 4.87 -17.10 10.88
C ASN A 175 4.13 -16.85 9.56
N TYR A 176 4.19 -17.81 8.64
CA TYR A 176 3.54 -17.69 7.33
C TYR A 176 2.06 -17.31 7.42
N SER A 177 1.31 -17.89 8.36
CA SER A 177 -0.13 -17.63 8.49
C SER A 177 -0.42 -16.22 8.99
N SER A 178 0.33 -15.73 10.00
CA SER A 178 0.17 -14.39 10.54
C SER A 178 0.60 -13.31 9.54
N SER A 179 1.74 -13.51 8.86
CA SER A 179 2.21 -12.59 7.83
C SER A 179 1.26 -12.50 6.64
N ARG A 180 0.68 -13.65 6.24
CA ARG A 180 -0.33 -13.67 5.19
C ARG A 180 -1.59 -12.90 5.58
N LEU A 181 -2.08 -13.09 6.80
CA LEU A 181 -3.26 -12.37 7.29
C LEU A 181 -3.00 -10.86 7.36
N ALA A 182 -1.85 -10.44 7.89
CA ALA A 182 -1.44 -9.05 7.93
C ALA A 182 -1.40 -8.42 6.52
N LEU A 183 -0.76 -9.11 5.56
CA LEU A 183 -0.69 -8.65 4.18
C LEU A 183 -2.07 -8.55 3.51
N LEU A 184 -3.00 -9.47 3.79
CA LEU A 184 -4.36 -9.40 3.25
C LEU A 184 -5.12 -8.20 3.82
N GLN A 185 -4.98 -7.90 5.12
CA GLN A 185 -5.57 -6.72 5.74
C GLN A 185 -4.99 -5.42 5.16
N ASP A 186 -3.66 -5.37 4.98
CA ASP A 186 -3.01 -4.22 4.34
C ASP A 186 -3.52 -4.01 2.91
N ARG A 187 -3.67 -5.09 2.12
CA ARG A 187 -4.22 -5.02 0.76
C ARG A 187 -5.66 -4.50 0.73
N ASP A 188 -6.49 -4.87 1.68
CA ASP A 188 -7.86 -4.37 1.78
C ASP A 188 -7.89 -2.87 2.10
N HIS A 189 -7.01 -2.41 3.00
CA HIS A 189 -6.81 -0.99 3.25
C HIS A 189 -6.32 -0.25 1.99
N TRP A 190 -5.34 -0.77 1.27
CA TRP A 190 -4.84 -0.16 0.04
C TRP A 190 -5.89 -0.13 -1.07
N ARG A 191 -6.78 -1.15 -1.16
CA ARG A 191 -7.91 -1.13 -2.09
C ARG A 191 -8.88 0.01 -1.80
N SER A 192 -9.11 0.32 -0.53
CA SER A 192 -9.95 1.48 -0.17
C SER A 192 -9.32 2.81 -0.61
N ILE A 193 -7.99 2.93 -0.49
CA ILE A 193 -7.23 4.09 -0.98
C ILE A 193 -7.26 4.15 -2.51
N GLN A 194 -7.08 3.01 -3.19
CA GLN A 194 -7.20 2.94 -4.65
C GLN A 194 -8.59 3.37 -5.12
N GLN A 195 -9.65 2.97 -4.42
CA GLN A 195 -11.01 3.39 -4.75
C GLN A 195 -11.20 4.90 -4.55
N MET A 196 -10.68 5.44 -3.45
CA MET A 196 -10.68 6.90 -3.23
C MET A 196 -9.96 7.66 -4.36
N MET A 197 -8.82 7.14 -4.84
CA MET A 197 -8.08 7.75 -5.95
C MET A 197 -8.87 7.66 -7.26
N LYS A 198 -9.56 6.55 -7.53
CA LYS A 198 -10.42 6.41 -8.71
C LYS A 198 -11.52 7.48 -8.69
N ASP A 199 -12.24 7.59 -7.59
CA ASP A 199 -13.43 8.44 -7.50
C ASP A 199 -13.08 9.93 -7.42
N GLN A 200 -12.01 10.29 -6.72
CA GLN A 200 -11.69 11.69 -6.43
C GLN A 200 -10.62 12.29 -7.34
N PHE A 201 -9.83 11.47 -8.03
CA PHE A 201 -8.72 11.95 -8.86
C PHE A 201 -8.82 11.49 -10.31
N TYR A 202 -8.84 10.20 -10.58
CA TYR A 202 -8.79 9.70 -11.95
C TYR A 202 -10.08 9.98 -12.72
N GLN A 203 -11.24 9.74 -12.14
CA GLN A 203 -12.52 9.96 -12.79
C GLN A 203 -12.73 11.44 -13.19
N PRO A 204 -12.56 12.43 -12.29
CA PRO A 204 -12.68 13.83 -12.68
C PRO A 204 -11.72 14.30 -13.77
N ILE A 205 -10.50 13.73 -13.81
CA ILE A 205 -9.54 14.04 -14.88
C ILE A 205 -10.00 13.47 -16.20
N TYR A 206 -10.47 12.23 -16.18
CA TYR A 206 -10.97 11.57 -17.38
C TYR A 206 -12.19 12.30 -17.96
N ASP A 207 -13.15 12.66 -17.12
CA ASP A 207 -14.36 13.36 -17.54
C ASP A 207 -14.00 14.69 -18.21
N ALA A 208 -13.11 15.49 -17.58
CA ALA A 208 -12.64 16.75 -18.15
C ALA A 208 -11.84 16.55 -19.45
N TRP A 209 -11.01 15.51 -19.52
CA TRP A 209 -10.27 15.17 -20.73
C TRP A 209 -11.20 14.72 -21.86
N LEU A 210 -12.21 13.91 -21.56
CA LEU A 210 -13.17 13.39 -22.52
C LEU A 210 -13.98 14.53 -23.15
N GLU A 211 -14.49 15.43 -22.32
CA GLU A 211 -15.19 16.63 -22.78
C GLU A 211 -14.32 17.46 -23.75
N MET A 212 -13.08 17.73 -23.36
CA MET A 212 -12.13 18.48 -24.20
C MET A 212 -11.77 17.74 -25.49
N ALA A 213 -11.63 16.41 -25.46
CA ALA A 213 -11.30 15.60 -26.62
C ALA A 213 -12.46 15.59 -27.65
N VAL A 214 -13.69 15.56 -27.19
CA VAL A 214 -14.88 15.67 -28.05
C VAL A 214 -15.00 17.10 -28.61
N LEU A 215 -14.87 18.13 -27.78
CA LEU A 215 -14.93 19.53 -28.21
C LEU A 215 -13.84 19.90 -29.22
N SER A 216 -12.64 19.34 -29.09
CA SER A 216 -11.54 19.55 -30.04
C SER A 216 -11.67 18.76 -31.33
N GLY A 217 -12.63 17.84 -31.42
CA GLY A 217 -12.79 16.93 -32.55
C GLY A 217 -11.75 15.79 -32.60
N ALA A 218 -10.95 15.59 -31.55
CA ALA A 218 -10.01 14.48 -31.46
C ALA A 218 -10.72 13.12 -31.33
N LEU A 219 -11.89 13.12 -30.68
CA LEU A 219 -12.77 11.98 -30.60
C LEU A 219 -14.13 12.31 -31.24
N ASN A 220 -14.60 11.44 -32.11
CA ASN A 220 -15.94 11.56 -32.68
C ASN A 220 -16.86 10.56 -31.98
N LEU A 221 -17.65 11.07 -31.02
CA LEU A 221 -18.62 10.30 -30.23
C LEU A 221 -20.03 10.82 -30.54
N PRO A 222 -20.76 10.20 -31.48
CA PRO A 222 -22.00 10.78 -32.02
C PRO A 222 -23.12 11.02 -31.01
N THR A 223 -23.13 10.27 -29.90
CA THR A 223 -24.19 10.33 -28.88
C THR A 223 -23.70 10.96 -27.57
N TYR A 224 -22.50 11.54 -27.52
CA TYR A 224 -21.91 12.08 -26.30
C TYR A 224 -22.75 13.22 -25.71
N GLU A 225 -23.32 14.11 -26.54
CA GLU A 225 -24.15 15.22 -26.08
C GLU A 225 -25.46 14.77 -25.42
N THR A 226 -25.98 13.59 -25.81
CA THR A 226 -27.25 13.06 -25.32
C THR A 226 -27.09 12.02 -24.21
N GLU A 227 -25.99 11.25 -24.24
CA GLU A 227 -25.70 10.16 -23.32
C GLU A 227 -24.25 10.20 -22.81
N PRO A 228 -23.83 11.29 -22.13
CA PRO A 228 -22.43 11.41 -21.65
C PRO A 228 -22.06 10.28 -20.69
N GLU A 229 -22.97 9.87 -19.80
CA GLU A 229 -22.78 8.83 -18.80
C GLU A 229 -22.28 7.49 -19.39
N ARG A 230 -22.67 7.20 -20.64
CA ARG A 230 -22.24 5.97 -21.32
C ARG A 230 -20.75 5.95 -21.60
N TYR A 231 -20.14 7.09 -21.86
CA TYR A 231 -18.73 7.25 -22.19
C TYR A 231 -17.88 7.59 -20.96
N GLU A 232 -18.51 8.16 -19.94
CA GLU A 232 -17.88 8.48 -18.65
C GLU A 232 -17.77 7.24 -17.75
N ALA A 233 -18.62 6.22 -17.99
CA ALA A 233 -18.59 4.95 -17.23
C ALA A 233 -17.39 4.09 -17.65
N VAL A 234 -16.20 4.39 -17.08
CA VAL A 234 -14.97 3.64 -17.32
C VAL A 234 -14.65 2.69 -16.19
N ARG A 235 -14.04 1.57 -16.55
CA ARG A 235 -13.52 0.62 -15.57
C ARG A 235 -12.05 0.89 -15.30
N TRP A 236 -11.76 1.39 -14.11
CA TRP A 236 -10.38 1.61 -13.66
C TRP A 236 -9.74 0.31 -13.18
N VAL A 237 -8.71 -0.14 -13.85
CA VAL A 237 -7.91 -1.29 -13.44
C VAL A 237 -6.70 -0.79 -12.67
N CYS A 238 -6.63 -1.09 -11.38
CA CYS A 238 -5.48 -0.76 -10.55
C CYS A 238 -4.41 -1.84 -10.66
N ARG A 239 -3.19 -1.51 -10.20
CA ARG A 239 -2.14 -2.49 -10.05
C ARG A 239 -2.63 -3.67 -9.21
N GLY A 240 -2.53 -4.87 -9.76
CA GLY A 240 -2.83 -6.11 -9.08
C GLY A 240 -1.77 -6.49 -8.04
N TYR A 241 -2.09 -7.45 -7.22
CA TYR A 241 -1.18 -8.01 -6.21
C TYR A 241 -0.77 -9.42 -6.63
N HIS A 242 0.53 -9.71 -6.52
CA HIS A 242 1.02 -11.06 -6.73
C HIS A 242 0.42 -12.04 -5.73
N TYR A 243 0.23 -13.27 -6.15
CA TYR A 243 -0.26 -14.35 -5.29
C TYR A 243 0.75 -14.62 -4.16
N VAL A 244 0.25 -14.82 -2.95
CA VAL A 244 1.05 -15.26 -1.81
C VAL A 244 1.26 -16.78 -1.85
N ASP A 245 0.20 -17.51 -2.23
CA ASP A 245 0.22 -18.96 -2.47
C ASP A 245 -0.43 -19.21 -3.84
N PRO A 246 0.38 -19.24 -4.92
CA PRO A 246 -0.14 -19.35 -6.28
C PRO A 246 -1.04 -20.57 -6.50
N GLN A 247 -0.68 -21.73 -5.93
CA GLN A 247 -1.46 -22.96 -6.13
C GLN A 247 -2.87 -22.85 -5.56
N LYS A 248 -2.96 -22.42 -4.29
CA LYS A 248 -4.26 -22.29 -3.61
C LYS A 248 -5.10 -21.16 -4.18
N GLU A 249 -4.48 -20.05 -4.50
CA GLU A 249 -5.19 -18.87 -5.02
C GLU A 249 -5.71 -19.11 -6.44
N ILE A 250 -4.91 -19.72 -7.32
CA ILE A 250 -5.36 -20.12 -8.68
C ILE A 250 -6.48 -21.16 -8.60
N ALA A 251 -6.35 -22.15 -7.71
CA ALA A 251 -7.39 -23.16 -7.52
C ALA A 251 -8.70 -22.53 -7.01
N ALA A 252 -8.62 -21.60 -6.08
CA ALA A 252 -9.78 -20.86 -5.55
C ALA A 252 -10.42 -19.97 -6.63
N GLN A 253 -9.64 -19.25 -7.44
CA GLN A 253 -10.16 -18.45 -8.55
C GLN A 253 -10.84 -19.30 -9.60
N LYS A 254 -10.20 -20.42 -9.99
CA LYS A 254 -10.82 -21.38 -10.92
C LYS A 254 -12.14 -21.91 -10.40
N ALA A 255 -12.23 -22.24 -9.12
CA ALA A 255 -13.48 -22.69 -8.49
C ALA A 255 -14.54 -21.58 -8.48
N ALA A 256 -14.17 -20.35 -8.14
CA ALA A 256 -15.08 -19.19 -8.12
C ALA A 256 -15.66 -18.88 -9.51
N VAL A 257 -14.84 -18.92 -10.56
CA VAL A 257 -15.29 -18.71 -11.95
C VAL A 257 -16.21 -19.85 -12.39
N ARG A 258 -15.88 -21.11 -12.09
CA ARG A 258 -16.72 -22.27 -12.43
C ARG A 258 -18.07 -22.26 -11.71
N SER A 259 -18.12 -21.75 -10.50
CA SER A 259 -19.35 -21.62 -9.70
C SER A 259 -20.18 -20.38 -10.02
N GLY A 260 -19.73 -19.53 -10.96
CA GLY A 260 -20.41 -18.31 -11.34
C GLY A 260 -20.34 -17.16 -10.34
N PHE A 261 -19.53 -17.27 -9.29
CA PHE A 261 -19.33 -16.19 -8.32
C PHE A 261 -18.41 -15.08 -8.82
N LYS A 262 -17.64 -15.35 -9.88
CA LYS A 262 -16.63 -14.45 -10.41
C LYS A 262 -16.53 -14.59 -11.92
N THR A 263 -16.24 -13.48 -12.62
CA THR A 263 -16.00 -13.52 -14.06
C THR A 263 -14.49 -13.68 -14.35
N LEU A 264 -14.17 -14.15 -15.55
CA LEU A 264 -12.76 -14.17 -16.00
C LEU A 264 -12.18 -12.76 -16.07
N ALA A 265 -12.99 -11.77 -16.47
CA ALA A 265 -12.63 -10.37 -16.50
C ALA A 265 -12.25 -9.84 -15.11
N ASP A 266 -12.93 -10.27 -14.05
CA ASP A 266 -12.57 -9.89 -12.68
C ASP A 266 -11.24 -10.50 -12.27
N CYS A 267 -10.96 -11.75 -12.66
CA CYS A 267 -9.67 -12.39 -12.37
C CYS A 267 -8.51 -11.69 -13.08
N VAL A 268 -8.69 -11.26 -14.32
CA VAL A 268 -7.68 -10.50 -15.08
C VAL A 268 -7.45 -9.13 -14.43
N ALA A 269 -8.52 -8.42 -14.07
CA ALA A 269 -8.44 -7.10 -13.46
C ALA A 269 -7.80 -7.13 -12.05
N GLU A 270 -8.03 -8.17 -11.25
CA GLU A 270 -7.39 -8.34 -9.94
C GLU A 270 -5.87 -8.53 -10.05
N ASN A 271 -5.41 -9.09 -11.15
CA ASN A 271 -3.99 -9.20 -11.46
C ASN A 271 -3.42 -7.95 -12.18
N GLY A 272 -4.25 -6.91 -12.37
CA GLY A 272 -3.85 -5.64 -12.96
C GLY A 272 -3.80 -5.65 -14.49
N GLY A 273 -4.46 -6.62 -15.15
CA GLY A 273 -4.56 -6.71 -16.60
C GLY A 273 -5.87 -6.13 -17.14
N ASP A 274 -5.86 -5.73 -18.41
CA ASP A 274 -7.05 -5.42 -19.17
C ASP A 274 -7.61 -6.69 -19.83
N PHE A 275 -8.94 -6.86 -19.78
CA PHE A 275 -9.56 -8.08 -20.27
C PHE A 275 -9.58 -8.19 -21.80
N ASP A 276 -9.77 -7.08 -22.48
CA ASP A 276 -9.80 -7.06 -23.96
C ASP A 276 -8.41 -7.28 -24.53
N GLU A 277 -7.37 -6.66 -23.94
CA GLU A 277 -5.97 -6.93 -24.28
C GLU A 277 -5.61 -8.39 -24.02
N PHE A 278 -6.05 -8.95 -22.89
CA PHE A 278 -5.86 -10.36 -22.56
C PHE A 278 -6.49 -11.29 -23.61
N LEU A 279 -7.73 -11.01 -24.05
CA LEU A 279 -8.40 -11.81 -25.06
C LEU A 279 -7.68 -11.76 -26.42
N ILE A 280 -7.27 -10.57 -26.86
CA ILE A 280 -6.51 -10.38 -28.11
C ILE A 280 -5.18 -11.14 -28.04
N ALA A 281 -4.45 -11.00 -26.94
CA ALA A 281 -3.18 -11.71 -26.73
C ALA A 281 -3.39 -13.24 -26.74
N ARG A 282 -4.42 -13.72 -26.05
CA ARG A 282 -4.74 -15.16 -26.00
C ARG A 282 -5.17 -15.71 -27.35
N GLN A 283 -5.96 -14.98 -28.10
CA GLN A 283 -6.35 -15.35 -29.45
C GLN A 283 -5.13 -15.47 -30.37
N SER A 284 -4.22 -14.49 -30.33
CA SER A 284 -2.98 -14.52 -31.12
C SER A 284 -2.07 -15.67 -30.71
N GLU A 285 -1.97 -15.99 -29.42
CA GLU A 285 -1.21 -17.13 -28.92
C GLU A 285 -1.76 -18.45 -29.44
N LEU A 286 -3.08 -18.69 -29.30
CA LEU A 286 -3.72 -19.90 -29.77
C LEU A 286 -3.57 -20.09 -31.31
N ALA A 287 -3.73 -19.02 -32.09
CA ALA A 287 -3.54 -19.08 -33.53
C ALA A 287 -2.12 -19.49 -33.92
N LYS A 288 -1.09 -18.97 -33.23
CA LYS A 288 0.31 -19.36 -33.46
C LYS A 288 0.60 -20.79 -33.06
N LEU A 289 0.02 -21.26 -31.94
CA LEU A 289 0.17 -22.64 -31.51
C LEU A 289 -0.45 -23.63 -32.51
N ASP A 290 -1.64 -23.29 -33.05
CA ASP A 290 -2.32 -24.07 -34.08
C ASP A 290 -1.49 -24.10 -35.40
N GLU A 291 -0.95 -22.98 -35.80
CA GLU A 291 -0.08 -22.88 -37.01
C GLU A 291 1.18 -23.76 -36.88
N MET A 292 1.76 -23.80 -35.66
CA MET A 292 2.96 -24.59 -35.38
C MET A 292 2.68 -26.06 -35.04
N ASN A 293 1.39 -26.47 -34.96
CA ASN A 293 0.95 -27.77 -34.47
C ASN A 293 1.48 -28.11 -33.05
N ILE A 294 1.54 -27.10 -32.19
CA ILE A 294 1.97 -27.29 -30.81
C ILE A 294 0.72 -27.42 -29.93
N ILE A 295 0.59 -28.56 -29.27
CA ILE A 295 -0.48 -28.82 -28.30
C ILE A 295 0.08 -28.57 -26.90
N THR A 296 -0.55 -27.66 -26.16
CA THR A 296 -0.20 -27.36 -24.78
C THR A 296 -1.32 -27.84 -23.86
N ASP A 297 -0.98 -28.26 -22.65
CA ASP A 297 -1.93 -28.59 -21.59
C ASP A 297 -2.66 -27.37 -21.01
N THR A 298 -2.28 -26.18 -21.47
CA THR A 298 -2.88 -24.89 -21.09
C THR A 298 -4.10 -24.52 -21.91
N ASP A 299 -4.45 -25.26 -22.97
CA ASP A 299 -5.67 -25.06 -23.72
C ASP A 299 -6.80 -25.94 -23.16
N PRO A 300 -7.73 -25.39 -22.36
CA PRO A 300 -8.83 -26.16 -21.78
C PRO A 300 -9.87 -26.63 -22.81
N SER A 301 -9.80 -26.16 -24.06
CA SER A 301 -10.66 -26.63 -25.14
C SER A 301 -10.15 -27.93 -25.77
N ALA A 302 -8.86 -28.19 -25.67
CA ALA A 302 -8.19 -29.35 -26.23
C ALA A 302 -7.87 -30.42 -25.20
N VAL A 303 -7.57 -30.00 -23.95
CA VAL A 303 -7.04 -30.90 -22.90
C VAL A 303 -7.81 -30.68 -21.59
N ASN A 304 -8.16 -31.74 -20.89
CA ASN A 304 -8.76 -31.64 -19.55
C ASN A 304 -7.68 -31.40 -18.47
N GLY A 305 -8.13 -31.09 -17.24
CA GLY A 305 -7.22 -30.82 -16.11
C GLY A 305 -6.32 -31.99 -15.67
N SER A 306 -6.49 -33.20 -16.22
CA SER A 306 -5.63 -34.36 -16.02
C SER A 306 -4.73 -34.66 -17.25
N GLY A 307 -4.69 -33.75 -18.22
CA GLY A 307 -3.86 -33.88 -19.44
C GLY A 307 -4.46 -34.81 -20.51
N ALA A 308 -5.69 -35.29 -20.32
CA ALA A 308 -6.36 -36.10 -21.34
C ALA A 308 -7.04 -35.20 -22.40
N SER A 309 -6.96 -35.61 -23.67
CA SER A 309 -7.59 -34.91 -24.78
C SER A 309 -9.12 -34.79 -24.56
N GLN A 310 -9.66 -33.61 -24.73
CA GLN A 310 -11.11 -33.38 -24.72
C GLN A 310 -11.67 -33.39 -26.14
N TYR A 311 -12.85 -33.98 -26.29
CA TYR A 311 -13.60 -33.88 -27.54
C TYR A 311 -13.97 -32.42 -27.78
N LYS A 312 -13.47 -31.84 -28.87
CA LYS A 312 -13.87 -30.50 -29.32
C LYS A 312 -15.25 -30.66 -29.99
N PRO A 313 -16.34 -30.13 -29.45
CA PRO A 313 -17.60 -30.17 -30.19
C PRO A 313 -17.39 -29.42 -31.51
N ALA A 314 -17.70 -30.04 -32.62
CA ALA A 314 -17.65 -29.37 -33.92
C ALA A 314 -18.49 -28.10 -33.82
N ASN A 315 -17.92 -26.96 -34.21
CA ASN A 315 -18.64 -25.70 -34.29
C ASN A 315 -19.89 -25.91 -35.12
N THR A 316 -21.05 -25.78 -34.52
CA THR A 316 -22.38 -25.99 -35.11
C THR A 316 -22.73 -24.95 -36.21
N ILE A 317 -21.76 -24.28 -36.79
CA ILE A 317 -21.99 -23.30 -37.87
C ILE A 317 -21.96 -23.95 -39.26
N ASP A 318 -21.48 -25.18 -39.38
CA ASP A 318 -21.49 -25.94 -40.69
C ASP A 318 -22.63 -26.92 -40.82
N ALA A 319 -23.71 -26.82 -40.06
CA ALA A 319 -24.84 -27.71 -40.05
C ALA A 319 -25.91 -27.37 -41.12
N PHE A 320 -25.52 -26.87 -42.31
CA PHE A 320 -26.32 -26.86 -43.52
C PHE A 320 -25.61 -27.52 -44.69
N GLY A 321 -25.00 -28.65 -44.44
CA GLY A 321 -24.42 -29.51 -45.46
C GLY A 321 -24.71 -30.95 -45.09
N ASP A 322 -25.60 -31.59 -45.86
CA ASP A 322 -25.95 -32.99 -45.82
C ASP A 322 -24.75 -33.93 -45.63
N THR A 323 -24.65 -34.54 -44.45
CA THR A 323 -24.01 -35.86 -44.31
C THR A 323 -24.69 -36.63 -43.19
N PRO A 324 -25.22 -37.83 -43.44
CA PRO A 324 -25.91 -38.61 -42.41
C PRO A 324 -24.91 -39.12 -41.36
N ALA A 325 -25.33 -39.05 -40.09
CA ALA A 325 -24.60 -39.59 -38.96
C ALA A 325 -24.34 -41.11 -39.16
N PRO A 326 -23.15 -41.63 -38.86
CA PRO A 326 -22.95 -43.08 -38.76
C PRO A 326 -23.71 -43.59 -37.55
N GLY A 327 -24.57 -44.59 -37.78
CA GLY A 327 -25.43 -45.22 -36.80
C GLY A 327 -24.68 -45.80 -35.63
N GLY A 328 -25.18 -45.46 -34.45
CA GLY A 328 -24.76 -46.08 -33.21
C GLY A 328 -25.42 -47.46 -33.10
N GLU A 329 -24.70 -48.49 -33.34
CA GLU A 329 -24.87 -49.84 -32.83
C GLU A 329 -23.57 -50.13 -32.09
N ASP A 330 -23.65 -50.20 -30.76
CA ASP A 330 -22.73 -50.88 -29.81
C ASP A 330 -22.58 -50.09 -28.49
N ALA A 331 -23.73 -49.74 -27.84
CA ALA A 331 -23.73 -49.26 -26.47
C ALA A 331 -24.86 -49.88 -25.61
N GLU A 332 -25.17 -51.14 -25.87
CA GLU A 332 -25.98 -51.99 -24.97
C GLU A 332 -25.24 -53.33 -24.75
N ASN A 333 -24.29 -53.32 -23.81
CA ASN A 333 -23.83 -54.56 -23.13
C ASN A 333 -22.59 -54.32 -22.26
N VAL A 334 -22.72 -53.46 -21.27
CA VAL A 334 -21.86 -53.52 -20.05
C VAL A 334 -22.55 -52.74 -18.93
N ALA A 335 -23.60 -53.27 -18.38
CA ALA A 335 -24.15 -52.84 -17.09
C ALA A 335 -25.09 -53.86 -16.50
N GLU A 336 -24.59 -55.08 -16.29
CA GLU A 336 -25.19 -56.05 -15.37
C GLU A 336 -24.15 -57.14 -15.02
N GLU A 337 -23.22 -56.77 -14.13
CA GLU A 337 -22.45 -57.71 -13.29
C GLU A 337 -21.55 -56.83 -12.39
N ASP A 338 -22.06 -56.53 -11.20
CA ASP A 338 -21.34 -56.35 -9.93
C ASP A 338 -22.22 -55.57 -8.93
N LEU A 339 -23.35 -56.18 -8.54
CA LEU A 339 -24.02 -55.94 -7.27
C LEU A 339 -24.12 -57.25 -6.52
N GLY A 340 -23.05 -57.61 -5.86
CA GLY A 340 -23.03 -58.76 -4.95
C GLY A 340 -21.69 -58.82 -4.19
N ASN A 341 -21.82 -58.55 -2.89
CA ASN A 341 -20.90 -58.90 -1.81
C ASN A 341 -19.88 -57.79 -1.36
N TYR A 342 -20.19 -57.36 -0.24
CA TYR A 342 -19.64 -56.93 1.06
C TYR A 342 -20.01 -55.50 1.42
#